data_3f4857a7d565f520b0af453694353415
#
_entry.id   3f4857a7d565f520b0af453694353415
#
_cell.length_a   1.000
_cell.length_b   1.000
_cell.length_c   1.000
_cell.angle_alpha   90.00
_cell.angle_beta   90.00
_cell.angle_gamma   90.00
#
_symmetry.space_group_name_H-M   'P 1'
#
loop_
_entity.id
_entity.type
_entity.pdbx_description
1 polymer ?
#
loop_
_entity_poly.entity_id
_entity_poly.type
_entity_poly.pdbx_seq_one_letter_code
_entity_poly.pdbx_strand_id
1 'polypeptide(L)'
;MPAWVAAIEDPIVLITISSEFQNDGRLVEAALQALADEPVSVRATLPAGNLAQFHVPANARVERFVPHGPLLDRAVCAVTHAGMGATQKALARGVPVCSVPFGRDQLEVARRVEIADAGTRLPAKRLNAERLRDKVREAMTKTVGAARMAAAFKAAGGPTAAGDAVPRRNRG
;
A
#
# COMPACT_ATOMS: atom_id res chain seq x y z
N MET A 1 -7.14 5.77 -17.63
CA MET A 1 -5.88 5.93 -16.85
C MET A 1 -5.39 7.35 -17.05
N PRO A 2 -4.99 8.07 -16.01
CA PRO A 2 -4.39 9.41 -16.18
C PRO A 2 -3.11 9.34 -17.01
N ALA A 3 -2.91 10.32 -17.92
CA ALA A 3 -1.78 10.31 -18.85
C ALA A 3 -0.41 10.24 -18.13
N TRP A 4 -0.27 10.91 -16.99
CA TRP A 4 0.94 10.89 -16.20
C TRP A 4 1.24 9.51 -15.56
N VAL A 5 0.22 8.67 -15.26
CA VAL A 5 0.44 7.28 -14.82
C VAL A 5 0.90 6.42 -15.98
N ALA A 6 0.31 6.64 -17.16
CA ALA A 6 0.70 5.90 -18.36
C ALA A 6 2.15 6.17 -18.78
N ALA A 7 2.67 7.37 -18.51
CA ALA A 7 4.04 7.79 -18.81
C ALA A 7 5.12 7.22 -17.86
N ILE A 8 4.73 6.51 -16.80
CA ILE A 8 5.70 5.86 -15.91
C ILE A 8 6.14 4.55 -16.56
N GLU A 9 7.42 4.43 -16.87
CA GLU A 9 7.99 3.24 -17.53
C GLU A 9 8.40 2.18 -16.49
N ASP A 10 9.02 2.60 -15.39
CA ASP A 10 9.51 1.72 -14.33
C ASP A 10 8.39 1.07 -13.54
N PRO A 11 8.66 -0.09 -12.89
CA PRO A 11 7.76 -0.72 -11.95
C PRO A 11 7.37 0.23 -10.81
N ILE A 12 6.09 0.30 -10.45
CA ILE A 12 5.60 1.25 -9.46
C ILE A 12 5.61 0.62 -8.06
N VAL A 13 6.18 1.31 -7.08
CA VAL A 13 5.95 1.07 -5.65
C VAL A 13 5.08 2.19 -5.12
N LEU A 14 3.86 1.84 -4.69
CA LEU A 14 2.92 2.78 -4.07
C LEU A 14 3.15 2.83 -2.56
N ILE A 15 3.36 4.03 -2.02
CA ILE A 15 3.44 4.28 -0.58
C ILE A 15 2.18 5.00 -0.15
N THR A 16 1.46 4.45 0.82
CA THR A 16 0.25 5.06 1.35
C THR A 16 0.19 4.96 2.86
N ILE A 17 -0.16 6.06 3.50
CA ILE A 17 -0.30 6.18 4.94
C ILE A 17 -1.74 6.55 5.32
N SER A 18 -1.99 6.71 6.62
CA SER A 18 -3.30 7.11 7.13
C SER A 18 -3.75 8.46 6.56
N SER A 19 -5.05 8.61 6.38
CA SER A 19 -5.67 9.91 6.13
C SER A 19 -5.72 10.80 7.37
N GLU A 20 -5.56 10.20 8.56
CA GLU A 20 -5.45 10.89 9.84
C GLU A 20 -3.99 10.98 10.27
N PHE A 21 -3.62 12.05 10.99
CA PHE A 21 -2.27 12.22 11.53
C PHE A 21 -2.00 11.17 12.61
N GLN A 22 -1.19 10.15 12.30
CA GLN A 22 -0.80 9.06 13.21
C GLN A 22 0.72 8.94 13.39
N ASN A 23 1.48 10.00 13.14
CA ASN A 23 2.95 10.00 13.14
C ASN A 23 3.58 9.01 12.13
N ASP A 24 2.84 8.63 11.11
CA ASP A 24 3.23 7.69 10.07
C ASP A 24 4.00 8.35 8.91
N GLY A 25 4.24 9.66 8.97
CA GLY A 25 5.16 10.38 8.07
C GLY A 25 6.58 9.79 8.07
N ARG A 26 7.00 9.17 9.19
CA ARG A 26 8.25 8.40 9.28
C ARG A 26 8.32 7.24 8.28
N LEU A 27 7.17 6.65 7.93
CA LEU A 27 7.11 5.60 6.92
C LEU A 27 7.43 6.16 5.54
N VAL A 28 6.88 7.33 5.19
CA VAL A 28 7.17 7.99 3.91
C VAL A 28 8.65 8.32 3.82
N GLU A 29 9.23 8.93 4.86
CA GLU A 29 10.65 9.28 4.92
C GLU A 29 11.54 8.04 4.75
N ALA A 30 11.30 7.00 5.54
CA ALA A 30 12.07 5.76 5.45
C ALA A 30 11.93 5.09 4.08
N ALA A 31 10.75 5.15 3.45
CA ALA A 31 10.52 4.56 2.14
C ALA A 31 11.19 5.34 1.01
N LEU A 32 11.19 6.66 1.07
CA LEU A 32 11.94 7.50 0.12
C LEU A 32 13.44 7.20 0.18
N GLN A 33 14.00 7.10 1.38
CA GLN A 33 15.41 6.74 1.57
C GLN A 33 15.71 5.29 1.15
N ALA A 34 14.82 4.36 1.48
CA ALA A 34 14.98 2.94 1.17
C ALA A 34 15.02 2.66 -0.32
N LEU A 35 14.23 3.40 -1.10
CA LEU A 35 13.97 3.12 -2.51
C LEU A 35 14.63 4.11 -3.48
N ALA A 36 15.45 5.06 -2.97
CA ALA A 36 16.08 6.10 -3.76
C ALA A 36 16.90 5.57 -4.95
N ASP A 37 17.63 4.45 -4.73
CA ASP A 37 18.52 3.85 -5.72
C ASP A 37 17.96 2.54 -6.30
N GLU A 38 16.68 2.23 -6.02
CA GLU A 38 16.03 1.05 -6.58
C GLU A 38 15.48 1.33 -8.00
N PRO A 39 15.48 0.32 -8.89
CA PRO A 39 14.95 0.46 -10.25
C PRO A 39 13.40 0.42 -10.24
N VAL A 40 12.79 1.35 -9.52
CA VAL A 40 11.35 1.50 -9.35
C VAL A 40 10.94 2.96 -9.37
N SER A 41 9.72 3.22 -9.76
CA SER A 41 9.10 4.53 -9.65
C SER A 41 8.27 4.61 -8.35
N VAL A 42 8.71 5.44 -7.41
CA VAL A 42 8.05 5.58 -6.12
C VAL A 42 6.94 6.63 -6.20
N ARG A 43 5.73 6.26 -5.76
CA ARG A 43 4.58 7.16 -5.67
C ARG A 43 4.05 7.14 -4.24
N ALA A 44 4.16 8.26 -3.55
CA ALA A 44 3.74 8.38 -2.16
C ALA A 44 2.56 9.34 -2.01
N THR A 45 1.58 8.97 -1.19
CA THR A 45 0.49 9.86 -0.78
C THR A 45 0.65 10.23 0.68
N LEU A 46 0.65 11.54 0.94
CA LEU A 46 0.72 12.14 2.27
C LEU A 46 -0.46 13.12 2.42
N PRO A 47 -1.65 12.65 2.83
CA PRO A 47 -2.85 13.47 2.92
C PRO A 47 -2.72 14.62 3.92
N ALA A 48 -2.01 14.37 5.03
CA ALA A 48 -1.74 15.35 6.08
C ALA A 48 -0.22 15.56 6.24
N GLY A 49 0.18 16.73 6.71
CA GLY A 49 1.59 17.07 6.95
C GLY A 49 2.19 18.02 5.90
N ASN A 50 3.47 18.31 6.05
CA ASN A 50 4.21 19.22 5.18
C ASN A 50 5.04 18.43 4.17
N LEU A 51 4.70 18.52 2.88
CA LEU A 51 5.44 17.85 1.81
C LEU A 51 6.88 18.34 1.67
N ALA A 52 7.13 19.62 1.96
CA ALA A 52 8.44 20.25 1.82
C ALA A 52 9.49 19.75 2.82
N GLN A 53 9.08 18.99 3.84
CA GLN A 53 10.01 18.43 4.83
C GLN A 53 10.79 17.22 4.33
N PHE A 54 10.36 16.60 3.20
CA PHE A 54 10.97 15.38 2.68
C PHE A 54 12.01 15.69 1.61
N HIS A 55 13.15 15.02 1.69
CA HIS A 55 14.04 14.91 0.55
C HIS A 55 13.47 13.87 -0.42
N VAL A 56 12.99 14.31 -1.57
CA VAL A 56 12.34 13.44 -2.57
C VAL A 56 13.36 13.05 -3.64
N PRO A 57 13.74 11.77 -3.75
CA PRO A 57 14.66 11.28 -4.78
C PRO A 57 14.12 11.45 -6.19
N ALA A 58 14.99 11.40 -7.20
CA ALA A 58 14.65 11.59 -8.60
C ALA A 58 13.61 10.58 -9.13
N ASN A 59 13.63 9.34 -8.61
CA ASN A 59 12.69 8.27 -8.96
C ASN A 59 11.37 8.34 -8.18
N ALA A 60 11.15 9.36 -7.34
CA ALA A 60 10.00 9.46 -6.45
C ALA A 60 9.16 10.71 -6.69
N ARG A 61 7.86 10.61 -6.36
CA ARG A 61 6.95 11.74 -6.20
C ARG A 61 6.11 11.58 -4.94
N VAL A 62 5.92 12.67 -4.21
CA VAL A 62 5.10 12.74 -3.00
C VAL A 62 3.98 13.74 -3.24
N GLU A 63 2.75 13.32 -3.11
CA GLU A 63 1.57 14.14 -3.38
C GLU A 63 0.55 14.03 -2.23
N ARG A 64 -0.29 15.05 -2.05
CA ARG A 64 -1.36 15.02 -1.04
C ARG A 64 -2.43 14.00 -1.37
N PHE A 65 -2.73 13.87 -2.66
CA PHE A 65 -3.75 12.96 -3.14
C PHE A 65 -3.39 12.45 -4.53
N VAL A 66 -3.49 11.13 -4.68
CA VAL A 66 -3.39 10.46 -5.98
C VAL A 66 -4.46 9.36 -6.02
N PRO A 67 -5.19 9.20 -7.11
CA PRO A 67 -6.06 8.04 -7.30
C PRO A 67 -5.25 6.74 -7.25
N HIS A 68 -5.40 5.94 -6.19
CA HIS A 68 -4.60 4.73 -5.99
C HIS A 68 -4.95 3.63 -7.01
N GLY A 69 -6.18 3.58 -7.52
CA GLY A 69 -6.62 2.54 -8.47
C GLY A 69 -5.66 2.39 -9.66
N PRO A 70 -5.50 3.43 -10.49
CA PRO A 70 -4.61 3.38 -11.65
C PRO A 70 -3.14 3.08 -11.32
N LEU A 71 -2.66 3.50 -10.16
CA LEU A 71 -1.30 3.16 -9.70
C LEU A 71 -1.19 1.69 -9.30
N LEU A 72 -2.18 1.18 -8.55
CA LEU A 72 -2.21 -0.21 -8.12
C LEU A 72 -2.37 -1.20 -9.28
N ASP A 73 -3.02 -0.79 -10.37
CA ASP A 73 -3.14 -1.61 -11.59
C ASP A 73 -1.77 -1.89 -12.25
N ARG A 74 -0.73 -1.13 -11.87
CA ARG A 74 0.64 -1.24 -12.37
C ARG A 74 1.70 -1.43 -11.28
N ALA A 75 1.27 -1.41 -10.01
CA ALA A 75 2.20 -1.52 -8.90
C ALA A 75 2.72 -2.95 -8.74
N VAL A 76 4.01 -3.06 -8.45
CA VAL A 76 4.67 -4.32 -8.07
C VAL A 76 4.69 -4.54 -6.56
N CYS A 77 4.46 -3.48 -5.78
CA CYS A 77 4.34 -3.53 -4.33
C CYS A 77 3.59 -2.30 -3.81
N ALA A 78 2.85 -2.48 -2.72
CA ALA A 78 2.29 -1.39 -1.94
C ALA A 78 2.91 -1.38 -0.52
N VAL A 79 3.48 -0.24 -0.11
CA VAL A 79 3.98 -0.02 1.25
C VAL A 79 2.93 0.73 2.03
N THR A 80 2.45 0.15 3.14
CA THR A 80 1.36 0.75 3.92
C THR A 80 1.60 0.65 5.42
N HIS A 81 0.93 1.51 6.20
CA HIS A 81 0.83 1.35 7.66
C HIS A 81 -0.05 0.15 8.08
N ALA A 82 -0.44 -0.71 7.15
CA ALA A 82 -1.39 -1.81 7.33
C ALA A 82 -2.83 -1.36 7.66
N GLY A 83 -3.26 -0.19 7.21
CA GLY A 83 -4.66 0.20 7.26
C GLY A 83 -5.50 -0.70 6.35
N MET A 84 -6.66 -1.15 6.86
CA MET A 84 -7.54 -2.12 6.18
C MET A 84 -7.85 -1.72 4.74
N GLY A 85 -8.30 -0.47 4.52
CA GLY A 85 -8.73 -0.02 3.20
C GLY A 85 -7.62 -0.01 2.15
N ALA A 86 -6.41 0.45 2.50
CA ALA A 86 -5.27 0.47 1.59
C ALA A 86 -4.77 -0.94 1.28
N THR A 87 -4.68 -1.79 2.32
CA THR A 87 -4.25 -3.19 2.20
C THR A 87 -5.21 -3.99 1.31
N GLN A 88 -6.53 -3.88 1.54
CA GLN A 88 -7.52 -4.57 0.72
C GLN A 88 -7.52 -4.09 -0.74
N LYS A 89 -7.36 -2.79 -0.99
CA LYS A 89 -7.29 -2.25 -2.35
C LYS A 89 -6.10 -2.80 -3.14
N ALA A 90 -4.94 -2.97 -2.48
CA ALA A 90 -3.75 -3.55 -3.08
C ALA A 90 -3.96 -5.05 -3.35
N LEU A 91 -4.33 -5.82 -2.34
CA LEU A 91 -4.51 -7.28 -2.45
C LEU A 91 -5.64 -7.67 -3.42
N ALA A 92 -6.72 -6.90 -3.49
CA ALA A 92 -7.79 -7.13 -4.47
C ALA A 92 -7.33 -6.98 -5.94
N ARG A 93 -6.17 -6.33 -6.16
CA ARG A 93 -5.51 -6.21 -7.47
C ARG A 93 -4.33 -7.17 -7.65
N GLY A 94 -4.10 -8.05 -6.70
CA GLY A 94 -2.96 -8.97 -6.73
C GLY A 94 -1.61 -8.29 -6.48
N VAL A 95 -1.62 -7.10 -5.88
CA VAL A 95 -0.40 -6.36 -5.51
C VAL A 95 0.06 -6.78 -4.14
N PRO A 96 1.30 -7.32 -4.01
CA PRO A 96 1.88 -7.67 -2.70
C PRO A 96 2.04 -6.44 -1.81
N VAL A 97 1.96 -6.64 -0.48
CA VAL A 97 1.98 -5.54 0.48
C VAL A 97 3.16 -5.66 1.44
N CYS A 98 3.96 -4.60 1.57
CA CYS A 98 4.89 -4.42 2.68
C CYS A 98 4.19 -3.62 3.78
N SER A 99 3.86 -4.28 4.87
CA SER A 99 3.09 -3.74 5.99
C SER A 99 4.01 -3.22 7.09
N VAL A 100 3.82 -1.95 7.50
CA VAL A 100 4.54 -1.34 8.62
C VAL A 100 3.51 -0.86 9.67
N PRO A 101 3.02 -1.75 10.54
CA PRO A 101 1.98 -1.40 11.51
C PRO A 101 2.53 -0.54 12.65
N PHE A 102 1.82 0.55 12.97
CA PHE A 102 2.14 1.45 14.09
C PHE A 102 1.32 1.15 15.35
N GLY A 103 0.22 0.43 15.23
CA GLY A 103 -0.63 0.05 16.36
C GLY A 103 -2.06 -0.31 15.95
N ARG A 104 -2.95 -0.42 16.92
CA ARG A 104 -4.38 -0.73 16.73
C ARG A 104 -4.60 -2.04 15.95
N ASP A 105 -5.62 -2.06 15.09
CA ASP A 105 -5.97 -3.15 14.17
C ASP A 105 -4.91 -3.43 13.09
N GLN A 106 -4.00 -2.47 12.85
CA GLN A 106 -2.94 -2.60 11.88
C GLN A 106 -2.03 -3.82 12.11
N LEU A 107 -1.82 -4.18 13.38
CA LEU A 107 -1.01 -5.35 13.75
C LEU A 107 -1.64 -6.66 13.25
N GLU A 108 -2.95 -6.78 13.37
CA GLU A 108 -3.68 -7.95 12.90
C GLU A 108 -3.77 -7.99 11.37
N VAL A 109 -4.01 -6.85 10.73
CA VAL A 109 -4.00 -6.75 9.25
C VAL A 109 -2.65 -7.16 8.70
N ALA A 110 -1.55 -6.64 9.25
CA ALA A 110 -0.20 -6.99 8.83
C ALA A 110 0.11 -8.49 9.02
N ARG A 111 -0.35 -9.08 10.13
CA ARG A 111 -0.20 -10.51 10.39
C ARG A 111 -0.94 -11.36 9.36
N ARG A 112 -2.16 -10.98 9.00
CA ARG A 112 -2.95 -11.69 7.97
C ARG A 112 -2.30 -11.65 6.60
N VAL A 113 -1.71 -10.51 6.21
CA VAL A 113 -0.94 -10.38 4.96
C VAL A 113 0.24 -11.36 4.95
N GLU A 114 0.97 -11.44 6.06
CA GLU A 114 2.13 -12.33 6.22
C GLU A 114 1.72 -13.82 6.18
N ILE A 115 0.67 -14.22 6.91
CA ILE A 115 0.14 -15.59 6.91
C ILE A 115 -0.39 -16.00 5.52
N ALA A 116 -1.02 -15.07 4.80
CA ALA A 116 -1.49 -15.32 3.44
C ALA A 116 -0.36 -15.45 2.41
N ASP A 117 0.90 -15.24 2.80
CA ASP A 117 2.06 -15.14 1.92
C ASP A 117 1.85 -14.11 0.78
N ALA A 118 1.09 -13.05 1.08
CA ALA A 118 0.73 -12.00 0.15
C ALA A 118 1.52 -10.69 0.39
N GLY A 119 2.56 -10.77 1.19
CA GLY A 119 3.42 -9.64 1.51
C GLY A 119 4.29 -9.89 2.73
N THR A 120 4.84 -8.82 3.29
CA THR A 120 5.77 -8.82 4.41
C THR A 120 5.30 -7.90 5.53
N ARG A 121 5.89 -8.06 6.71
CA ARG A 121 5.65 -7.21 7.87
C ARG A 121 6.97 -6.71 8.44
N LEU A 122 7.04 -5.39 8.70
CA LEU A 122 8.12 -4.74 9.42
C LEU A 122 7.54 -3.97 10.61
N PRO A 123 7.77 -4.39 11.87
CA PRO A 123 7.30 -3.64 13.02
C PRO A 123 7.83 -2.19 13.03
N ALA A 124 6.99 -1.20 13.30
CA ALA A 124 7.36 0.23 13.25
C ALA A 124 8.56 0.58 14.15
N LYS A 125 8.73 -0.11 15.28
CA LYS A 125 9.91 0.05 16.17
C LYS A 125 11.24 -0.37 15.51
N ARG A 126 11.20 -1.16 14.44
CA ARG A 126 12.37 -1.63 13.68
C ARG A 126 12.53 -0.89 12.35
N LEU A 127 11.68 0.10 12.07
CA LEU A 127 11.66 0.85 10.82
C LEU A 127 12.97 1.65 10.65
N ASN A 128 13.69 1.35 9.59
CA ASN A 128 14.76 2.13 8.99
C ASN A 128 14.83 1.84 7.49
N ALA A 129 15.60 2.61 6.73
CA ALA A 129 15.67 2.51 5.27
C ALA A 129 16.17 1.12 4.81
N GLU A 130 17.22 0.58 5.41
CA GLU A 130 17.81 -0.71 5.05
C GLU A 130 16.80 -1.85 5.22
N ARG A 131 16.22 -1.99 6.41
CA ARG A 131 15.24 -3.04 6.70
C ARG A 131 13.98 -2.91 5.87
N LEU A 132 13.55 -1.68 5.61
CA LEU A 132 12.37 -1.44 4.77
C LEU A 132 12.66 -1.85 3.33
N ARG A 133 13.83 -1.52 2.79
CA ARG A 133 14.28 -1.98 1.46
C ARG A 133 14.21 -3.49 1.34
N ASP A 134 14.81 -4.20 2.29
CA ASP A 134 14.82 -5.66 2.30
C ASP A 134 13.40 -6.23 2.32
N LYS A 135 12.51 -5.66 3.16
CA LYS A 135 11.12 -6.09 3.27
C LYS A 135 10.28 -5.75 2.03
N VAL A 136 10.56 -4.67 1.34
CA VAL A 136 9.92 -4.34 0.06
C VAL A 136 10.39 -5.32 -1.03
N ARG A 137 11.68 -5.57 -1.14
CA ARG A 137 12.23 -6.57 -2.09
C ARG A 137 11.64 -7.95 -1.85
N GLU A 138 11.56 -8.38 -0.60
CA GLU A 138 10.91 -9.64 -0.20
C GLU A 138 9.42 -9.63 -0.57
N ALA A 139 8.69 -8.53 -0.28
CA ALA A 139 7.27 -8.41 -0.61
C ALA A 139 7.03 -8.55 -2.12
N MET A 140 7.87 -7.94 -2.95
CA MET A 140 7.76 -8.02 -4.42
C MET A 140 7.82 -9.45 -4.95
N THR A 141 8.38 -10.42 -4.21
CA THR A 141 8.40 -11.84 -4.59
C THR A 141 7.10 -12.58 -4.24
N LYS A 142 6.20 -11.98 -3.43
CA LYS A 142 4.97 -12.60 -2.91
C LYS A 142 3.79 -12.56 -3.89
N THR A 143 4.06 -12.58 -5.18
CA THR A 143 3.06 -12.43 -6.25
C THR A 143 2.02 -13.55 -6.26
N VAL A 144 2.41 -14.79 -5.97
CA VAL A 144 1.50 -15.95 -5.94
C VAL A 144 0.47 -15.81 -4.81
N GLY A 145 0.91 -15.44 -3.61
CA GLY A 145 0.01 -15.19 -2.47
C GLY A 145 -0.92 -14.01 -2.73
N ALA A 146 -0.40 -12.92 -3.29
CA ALA A 146 -1.20 -11.74 -3.64
C ALA A 146 -2.25 -12.06 -4.72
N ALA A 147 -1.90 -12.84 -5.74
CA ALA A 147 -2.84 -13.29 -6.78
C ALA A 147 -3.94 -14.18 -6.21
N ARG A 148 -3.60 -15.09 -5.27
CA ARG A 148 -4.59 -15.91 -4.55
C ARG A 148 -5.56 -15.04 -3.75
N MET A 149 -5.07 -13.99 -3.08
CA MET A 149 -5.92 -13.03 -2.37
C MET A 149 -6.85 -12.28 -3.33
N ALA A 150 -6.36 -11.83 -4.48
CA ALA A 150 -7.19 -11.18 -5.50
C ALA A 150 -8.32 -12.09 -5.99
N ALA A 151 -8.02 -13.35 -6.24
CA ALA A 151 -9.03 -14.34 -6.61
C ALA A 151 -10.08 -14.54 -5.52
N ALA A 152 -9.68 -14.58 -4.23
CA ALA A 152 -10.60 -14.70 -3.11
C ALA A 152 -11.49 -13.44 -2.97
N PHE A 153 -10.95 -12.23 -3.13
CA PHE A 153 -11.75 -11.00 -3.14
C PHE A 153 -12.76 -10.97 -4.27
N LYS A 154 -12.37 -11.42 -5.46
CA LYS A 154 -13.27 -11.53 -6.62
C LYS A 154 -14.40 -12.53 -6.36
N ALA A 155 -14.08 -13.70 -5.80
CA ALA A 155 -15.07 -14.73 -5.47
C ALA A 155 -16.06 -14.27 -4.38
N ALA A 156 -15.62 -13.44 -3.43
CA ALA A 156 -16.47 -12.85 -2.39
C ALA A 156 -17.42 -11.75 -2.90
N GLY A 157 -17.35 -11.38 -4.19
CA GLY A 157 -18.29 -10.44 -4.84
C GLY A 157 -18.02 -8.94 -4.53
N GLY A 158 -17.00 -8.63 -3.72
CA GLY A 158 -16.60 -7.24 -3.43
C GLY A 158 -17.72 -6.38 -2.83
N PRO A 159 -17.69 -5.05 -3.06
CA PRO A 159 -18.67 -4.11 -2.48
C PRO A 159 -20.11 -4.36 -2.94
N THR A 160 -20.31 -4.89 -4.14
CA THR A 160 -21.65 -5.17 -4.69
C THR A 160 -22.36 -6.26 -3.88
N ALA A 161 -21.68 -7.37 -3.61
CA ALA A 161 -22.26 -8.45 -2.79
C ALA A 161 -22.50 -8.00 -1.34
N ALA A 162 -21.64 -7.13 -0.79
CA ALA A 162 -21.85 -6.56 0.55
C ALA A 162 -23.08 -5.65 0.58
N GLY A 163 -23.35 -4.88 -0.49
CA GLY A 163 -24.52 -4.05 -0.62
C GLY A 163 -25.82 -4.86 -0.68
N ASP A 164 -25.81 -5.99 -1.39
CA ASP A 164 -26.96 -6.89 -1.52
C ASP A 164 -27.25 -7.65 -0.20
N ALA A 165 -26.24 -7.89 0.63
CA ALA A 165 -26.39 -8.57 1.91
C ALA A 165 -26.98 -7.67 3.01
N VAL A 166 -27.04 -6.35 2.81
CA VAL A 166 -27.66 -5.42 3.77
C VAL A 166 -29.17 -5.38 3.54
N PRO A 167 -30.00 -5.79 4.54
CA PRO A 167 -31.45 -5.73 4.40
C PRO A 167 -31.90 -4.29 4.11
N ARG A 168 -32.65 -4.09 3.02
CA ARG A 168 -33.29 -2.80 2.74
C ARG A 168 -34.26 -2.51 3.88
N ARG A 169 -33.96 -1.54 4.73
CA ARG A 169 -34.92 -1.02 5.69
C ARG A 169 -36.11 -0.47 4.91
N ASN A 170 -37.26 -1.15 4.99
CA ASN A 170 -38.52 -0.59 4.54
C ASN A 170 -38.73 0.70 5.33
N ARG A 171 -38.70 1.83 4.61
CA ARG A 171 -39.24 3.08 5.11
C ARG A 171 -40.76 2.97 4.95
N GLY A 172 -41.43 2.59 6.06
CA GLY A 172 -42.86 2.81 6.21
C GLY A 172 -43.14 4.27 6.57
#